data_ac4d1351753ba546da7f8c755f233c55
#
_entry.id   ac4d1351753ba546da7f8c755f233c55
#
_cell.length_a   1.000
_cell.length_b   1.000
_cell.length_c   1.000
_cell.angle_alpha   90.00
_cell.angle_beta   90.00
_cell.angle_gamma   90.00
#
_symmetry.space_group_name_H-M   'P 1'
#
loop_
_entity.id
_entity.type
_entity.pdbx_description
1 polymer ?
#
loop_
_entity_poly.entity_id
_entity_poly.type
_entity_poly.pdbx_seq_one_letter_code
_entity_poly.pdbx_strand_id
1 'polypeptide(L)'
;MTAATFAPGFLWGVASAGHQNEGDNTASDTWFAEHVTPSVFQEPSGRACDGFTRWREDVGLAAGMGLNAYRFSVEWARVEPTPGVYDAAALDHYEAIVDECLARGLAPVVTYNHFTAPHWFAMRGSWLAAPSADRFASYCEVVTRRFGDRISHAVTLNEPNLPRLLSWLHLPGFVRDLERATLAAASEAAGVPS
;
A
#
# COMPACT_ATOMS: atom_id res chain seq x y z
N MET A 1 22.70 29.83 23.37
CA MET A 1 22.09 28.51 23.06
C MET A 1 22.31 28.24 21.58
N THR A 2 23.16 27.28 21.23
CA THR A 2 23.31 26.82 19.84
C THR A 2 22.04 26.09 19.46
N ALA A 3 21.34 26.53 18.42
CA ALA A 3 20.19 25.81 17.89
C ALA A 3 20.67 24.41 17.48
N ALA A 4 19.95 23.39 17.92
CA ALA A 4 20.21 22.04 17.43
C ALA A 4 19.87 21.99 15.93
N THR A 5 20.84 21.60 15.12
CA THR A 5 20.68 21.44 13.67
C THR A 5 20.60 19.95 13.33
N PHE A 6 19.76 19.61 12.38
CA PHE A 6 19.71 18.26 11.85
C PHE A 6 20.94 17.96 10.99
N ALA A 7 21.29 16.70 10.88
CA ALA A 7 22.42 16.28 10.05
C ALA A 7 22.20 16.67 8.58
N PRO A 8 23.26 16.98 7.82
CA PRO A 8 23.16 17.14 6.38
C PRO A 8 22.49 15.92 5.73
N GLY A 9 21.57 16.14 4.81
CA GLY A 9 20.83 15.07 4.15
C GLY A 9 19.64 14.52 4.94
N PHE A 10 19.27 15.12 6.07
CA PHE A 10 18.06 14.75 6.79
C PHE A 10 16.83 14.94 5.90
N LEU A 11 15.97 13.91 5.83
CA LEU A 11 14.76 13.95 5.01
C LEU A 11 13.61 14.59 5.79
N TRP A 12 13.12 15.69 5.25
CA TRP A 12 11.88 16.34 5.67
C TRP A 12 10.83 16.06 4.62
N GLY A 13 9.80 15.33 4.97
CA GLY A 13 8.83 14.88 4.00
C GLY A 13 7.43 14.71 4.55
N VAL A 14 6.53 14.44 3.63
CA VAL A 14 5.15 14.00 3.90
C VAL A 14 4.93 12.63 3.30
N ALA A 15 3.89 11.94 3.78
CA ALA A 15 3.54 10.60 3.32
C ALA A 15 2.07 10.55 2.89
N SER A 16 1.81 9.85 1.80
CA SER A 16 0.50 9.41 1.37
C SER A 16 0.44 7.88 1.26
N ALA A 17 -0.76 7.33 1.19
CA ALA A 17 -0.98 5.91 1.00
C ALA A 17 -2.10 5.69 0.00
N GLY A 18 -1.93 4.76 -0.93
CA GLY A 18 -2.78 4.60 -2.08
C GLY A 18 -4.25 4.47 -1.72
N HIS A 19 -4.65 3.45 -0.99
CA HIS A 19 -6.07 3.24 -0.65
C HIS A 19 -6.67 4.43 0.13
N GLN A 20 -5.90 5.06 1.01
CA GLN A 20 -6.38 6.16 1.86
C GLN A 20 -6.52 7.49 1.09
N ASN A 21 -5.80 7.68 0.00
CA ASN A 21 -5.72 8.96 -0.72
C ASN A 21 -6.21 8.88 -2.16
N GLU A 22 -5.93 7.78 -2.88
CA GLU A 22 -6.15 7.70 -4.32
C GLU A 22 -7.62 7.63 -4.72
N GLY A 23 -8.44 6.89 -3.96
CA GLY A 23 -9.83 6.59 -4.29
C GLY A 23 -9.99 5.48 -5.34
N ASP A 24 -11.19 4.95 -5.41
CA ASP A 24 -11.63 3.96 -6.42
C ASP A 24 -10.65 2.78 -6.64
N ASN A 25 -10.05 2.26 -5.56
CA ASN A 25 -9.15 1.10 -5.62
C ASN A 25 -9.93 -0.21 -5.69
N THR A 26 -10.77 -0.36 -6.72
CA THR A 26 -11.83 -1.37 -6.84
C THR A 26 -11.34 -2.81 -6.90
N ALA A 27 -10.08 -3.05 -7.25
CA ALA A 27 -9.49 -4.39 -7.30
C ALA A 27 -8.88 -4.84 -5.96
N SER A 28 -8.91 -3.99 -4.92
CA SER A 28 -8.31 -4.28 -3.63
C SER A 28 -9.23 -5.10 -2.71
N ASP A 29 -8.61 -5.81 -1.79
CA ASP A 29 -9.28 -6.53 -0.71
C ASP A 29 -10.04 -5.60 0.23
N THR A 30 -9.48 -4.42 0.52
CA THR A 30 -10.11 -3.42 1.38
C THR A 30 -11.35 -2.83 0.71
N TRP A 31 -11.30 -2.50 -0.58
CA TRP A 31 -12.49 -2.07 -1.33
C TRP A 31 -13.60 -3.12 -1.25
N PHE A 32 -13.25 -4.40 -1.45
CA PHE A 32 -14.22 -5.48 -1.29
C PHE A 32 -14.84 -5.51 0.12
N ALA A 33 -13.99 -5.41 1.17
CA ALA A 33 -14.44 -5.45 2.56
C ALA A 33 -15.33 -4.25 2.93
N GLU A 34 -15.16 -3.10 2.29
CA GLU A 34 -16.02 -1.92 2.44
C GLU A 34 -17.43 -2.13 1.87
N HIS A 35 -17.57 -2.99 0.85
CA HIS A 35 -18.82 -3.17 0.09
C HIS A 35 -19.58 -4.47 0.41
N VAL A 36 -19.11 -5.27 1.36
CA VAL A 36 -19.83 -6.48 1.83
C VAL A 36 -20.74 -6.15 3.03
N THR A 37 -21.71 -7.03 3.29
CA THR A 37 -22.60 -6.90 4.45
C THR A 37 -22.51 -8.16 5.30
N PRO A 38 -22.15 -8.05 6.61
CA PRO A 38 -21.77 -6.83 7.32
C PRO A 38 -20.37 -6.33 6.95
N SER A 39 -20.17 -5.02 6.92
CA SER A 39 -18.85 -4.41 6.76
C SER A 39 -18.25 -4.04 8.10
N VAL A 40 -16.91 -4.10 8.20
CA VAL A 40 -16.12 -3.59 9.33
C VAL A 40 -15.92 -2.09 9.23
N PHE A 41 -16.13 -1.51 8.07
CA PHE A 41 -16.01 -0.09 7.80
C PHE A 41 -17.36 0.60 8.01
N GLN A 42 -17.34 1.81 8.57
CA GLN A 42 -18.54 2.61 8.75
C GLN A 42 -19.01 3.20 7.42
N GLU A 43 -18.06 3.58 6.57
CA GLU A 43 -18.30 4.18 5.26
C GLU A 43 -17.27 3.63 4.27
N PRO A 44 -17.63 3.49 2.99
CA PRO A 44 -16.66 3.14 1.94
C PRO A 44 -15.74 4.33 1.67
N SER A 45 -14.49 4.03 1.29
CA SER A 45 -13.48 5.03 0.93
C SER A 45 -13.86 5.86 -0.31
N GLY A 46 -14.62 5.28 -1.24
CA GLY A 46 -15.06 5.93 -2.46
C GLY A 46 -13.88 6.55 -3.22
N ARG A 47 -14.02 7.84 -3.56
CA ARG A 47 -12.96 8.61 -4.22
C ARG A 47 -11.85 9.08 -3.28
N ALA A 48 -11.99 8.89 -1.98
CA ALA A 48 -11.05 9.39 -0.97
C ALA A 48 -10.68 10.86 -1.20
N CYS A 49 -9.38 11.16 -1.36
CA CYS A 49 -8.87 12.51 -1.71
C CYS A 49 -8.70 12.72 -3.22
N ASP A 50 -9.16 11.79 -4.05
CA ASP A 50 -8.94 11.79 -5.51
C ASP A 50 -7.43 11.84 -5.89
N GLY A 51 -6.58 11.29 -5.02
CA GLY A 51 -5.13 11.37 -5.15
C GLY A 51 -4.61 10.68 -6.41
N PHE A 52 -5.31 9.64 -6.92
CA PHE A 52 -4.93 9.00 -8.17
C PHE A 52 -4.96 9.97 -9.36
N THR A 53 -5.89 10.91 -9.36
CA THR A 53 -5.99 11.94 -10.41
C THR A 53 -5.14 13.17 -10.07
N ARG A 54 -5.12 13.57 -8.79
CA ARG A 54 -4.57 14.85 -8.34
C ARG A 54 -3.15 14.77 -7.78
N TRP A 55 -2.47 13.65 -7.92
CA TRP A 55 -1.12 13.41 -7.37
C TRP A 55 -0.09 14.51 -7.72
N ARG A 56 -0.21 15.15 -8.91
CA ARG A 56 0.69 16.26 -9.29
C ARG A 56 0.53 17.47 -8.40
N GLU A 57 -0.70 17.73 -7.94
CA GLU A 57 -0.99 18.80 -7.00
C GLU A 57 -0.35 18.48 -5.65
N ASP A 58 -0.48 17.24 -5.16
CA ASP A 58 0.06 16.80 -3.89
C ASP A 58 1.59 16.88 -3.87
N VAL A 59 2.26 16.38 -4.91
CA VAL A 59 3.71 16.48 -5.08
C VAL A 59 4.14 17.96 -5.17
N GLY A 60 3.36 18.77 -5.89
CA GLY A 60 3.59 20.21 -6.01
C GLY A 60 3.47 20.94 -4.68
N LEU A 61 2.49 20.59 -3.86
CA LEU A 61 2.32 21.14 -2.50
C LEU A 61 3.49 20.76 -1.60
N ALA A 62 3.92 19.50 -1.59
CA ALA A 62 5.05 19.04 -0.82
C ALA A 62 6.34 19.83 -1.16
N ALA A 63 6.62 20.00 -2.44
CA ALA A 63 7.77 20.81 -2.89
C ALA A 63 7.62 22.29 -2.50
N GLY A 64 6.41 22.85 -2.67
CA GLY A 64 6.11 24.25 -2.32
C GLY A 64 6.23 24.55 -0.82
N MET A 65 6.09 23.55 0.04
CA MET A 65 6.33 23.64 1.48
C MET A 65 7.82 23.62 1.85
N GLY A 66 8.72 23.45 0.88
CA GLY A 66 10.16 23.36 1.12
C GLY A 66 10.61 21.99 1.66
N LEU A 67 9.80 20.96 1.47
CA LEU A 67 10.16 19.58 1.81
C LEU A 67 11.15 19.03 0.77
N ASN A 68 11.90 18.00 1.17
CA ASN A 68 12.90 17.35 0.32
C ASN A 68 12.62 15.84 0.11
N ALA A 69 11.50 15.32 0.60
CA ALA A 69 11.09 13.94 0.41
C ALA A 69 9.57 13.84 0.29
N TYR A 70 9.11 12.89 -0.53
CA TYR A 70 7.71 12.53 -0.67
C TYR A 70 7.57 11.01 -0.64
N ARG A 71 6.79 10.49 0.34
CA ARG A 71 6.50 9.07 0.45
C ARG A 71 5.11 8.80 -0.10
N PHE A 72 5.01 7.77 -0.94
CA PHE A 72 3.74 7.25 -1.45
C PHE A 72 3.78 5.73 -1.56
N SER A 73 2.64 5.09 -1.66
CA SER A 73 2.57 3.65 -1.93
C SER A 73 2.20 3.36 -3.37
N VAL A 74 2.71 2.25 -3.87
CA VAL A 74 2.26 1.65 -5.13
C VAL A 74 1.18 0.64 -4.80
N GLU A 75 -0.01 0.81 -5.36
CA GLU A 75 -1.12 -0.08 -5.09
C GLU A 75 -1.00 -1.37 -5.90
N TRP A 76 -0.66 -2.47 -5.21
CA TRP A 76 -0.52 -3.79 -5.81
C TRP A 76 -1.78 -4.21 -6.57
N ALA A 77 -2.96 -3.90 -6.02
CA ALA A 77 -4.25 -4.20 -6.65
C ALA A 77 -4.45 -3.51 -8.00
N ARG A 78 -3.84 -2.32 -8.21
CA ARG A 78 -3.87 -1.63 -9.50
C ARG A 78 -2.84 -2.19 -10.47
N VAL A 79 -1.65 -2.46 -9.96
CA VAL A 79 -0.54 -2.98 -10.79
C VAL A 79 -0.81 -4.42 -11.23
N GLU A 80 -1.39 -5.26 -10.37
CA GLU A 80 -1.70 -6.66 -10.67
C GLU A 80 -3.17 -6.97 -10.30
N PRO A 81 -4.14 -6.43 -11.06
CA PRO A 81 -5.57 -6.65 -10.78
C PRO A 81 -6.01 -8.10 -10.95
N THR A 82 -5.27 -8.86 -11.73
CA THR A 82 -5.47 -10.29 -11.97
C THR A 82 -4.13 -11.02 -11.82
N PRO A 83 -4.08 -12.20 -11.19
CA PRO A 83 -2.83 -12.92 -10.95
C PRO A 83 -1.96 -13.10 -12.20
N GLY A 84 -0.74 -12.59 -12.15
CA GLY A 84 0.24 -12.67 -13.24
C GLY A 84 -0.03 -11.70 -14.40
N VAL A 85 -1.05 -10.83 -14.31
CA VAL A 85 -1.36 -9.83 -15.34
C VAL A 85 -1.09 -8.43 -14.77
N TYR A 86 -0.04 -7.81 -15.28
CA TYR A 86 0.40 -6.49 -14.82
C TYR A 86 -0.12 -5.39 -15.72
N ASP A 87 -0.73 -4.38 -15.12
CA ASP A 87 -1.27 -3.21 -15.82
C ASP A 87 -0.16 -2.19 -16.08
N ALA A 88 0.16 -2.02 -17.36
CA ALA A 88 1.18 -1.07 -17.79
C ALA A 88 0.79 0.39 -17.49
N ALA A 89 -0.50 0.74 -17.58
CA ALA A 89 -0.96 2.10 -17.32
C ALA A 89 -0.84 2.45 -15.82
N ALA A 90 -1.08 1.48 -14.93
CA ALA A 90 -0.83 1.66 -13.50
C ALA A 90 0.67 1.84 -13.21
N LEU A 91 1.53 1.07 -13.85
CA LEU A 91 2.98 1.24 -13.73
C LEU A 91 3.45 2.61 -14.26
N ASP A 92 2.95 3.04 -15.42
CA ASP A 92 3.24 4.36 -16.01
C ASP A 92 2.81 5.50 -15.07
N HIS A 93 1.67 5.33 -14.40
CA HIS A 93 1.16 6.29 -13.42
C HIS A 93 2.14 6.47 -12.24
N TYR A 94 2.56 5.37 -11.59
CA TYR A 94 3.48 5.45 -10.45
C TYR A 94 4.88 5.88 -10.86
N GLU A 95 5.33 5.51 -12.05
CA GLU A 95 6.57 6.01 -12.64
C GLU A 95 6.53 7.53 -12.80
N ALA A 96 5.43 8.07 -13.29
CA ALA A 96 5.25 9.51 -13.45
C ALA A 96 5.29 10.27 -12.10
N ILE A 97 4.83 9.66 -11.00
CA ILE A 97 4.96 10.23 -9.65
C ILE A 97 6.44 10.31 -9.24
N VAL A 98 7.21 9.24 -9.49
CA VAL A 98 8.66 9.22 -9.22
C VAL A 98 9.37 10.34 -10.00
N ASP A 99 9.07 10.45 -11.29
CA ASP A 99 9.70 11.44 -12.16
C ASP A 99 9.36 12.87 -11.75
N GLU A 100 8.12 13.15 -11.36
CA GLU A 100 7.68 14.46 -10.86
C GLU A 100 8.38 14.81 -9.54
N CYS A 101 8.52 13.83 -8.62
CA CYS A 101 9.27 14.04 -7.37
C CYS A 101 10.70 14.49 -7.68
N LEU A 102 11.40 13.77 -8.55
CA LEU A 102 12.77 14.08 -8.95
C LEU A 102 12.87 15.45 -9.64
N ALA A 103 11.93 15.75 -10.54
CA ALA A 103 11.87 17.04 -11.24
C ALA A 103 11.71 18.23 -10.27
N ARG A 104 11.07 17.98 -9.11
CA ARG A 104 10.89 19.00 -8.06
C ARG A 104 11.93 18.95 -6.94
N GLY A 105 12.93 18.10 -7.05
CA GLY A 105 13.99 17.96 -6.04
C GLY A 105 13.55 17.22 -4.78
N LEU A 106 12.47 16.45 -4.84
CA LEU A 106 12.01 15.60 -3.76
C LEU A 106 12.62 14.20 -3.91
N ALA A 107 13.11 13.63 -2.81
CA ALA A 107 13.53 12.23 -2.75
C ALA A 107 12.27 11.33 -2.77
N PRO A 108 12.09 10.46 -3.81
CA PRO A 108 10.96 9.55 -3.82
C PRO A 108 11.17 8.42 -2.80
N VAL A 109 10.24 8.26 -1.86
CA VAL A 109 10.21 7.16 -0.89
C VAL A 109 9.03 6.27 -1.24
N VAL A 110 9.29 5.09 -1.77
CA VAL A 110 8.24 4.19 -2.29
C VAL A 110 7.92 3.10 -1.29
N THR A 111 6.63 2.97 -0.96
CA THR A 111 6.09 1.87 -0.16
C THR A 111 5.46 0.84 -1.09
N TYR A 112 5.95 -0.41 -1.07
CA TYR A 112 5.44 -1.47 -1.93
C TYR A 112 4.09 -2.03 -1.47
N ASN A 113 3.84 -2.07 -0.17
CA ASN A 113 2.53 -2.44 0.37
C ASN A 113 2.16 -1.53 1.54
N HIS A 114 0.99 -0.91 1.46
CA HIS A 114 0.42 -0.10 2.51
C HIS A 114 -0.97 -0.62 2.87
N PHE A 115 -1.00 -1.72 3.63
CA PHE A 115 -2.16 -2.47 4.13
C PHE A 115 -2.91 -3.25 3.07
N THR A 116 -3.33 -2.60 1.98
CA THR A 116 -4.17 -3.20 0.94
C THR A 116 -3.39 -4.15 0.03
N ALA A 117 -4.07 -5.17 -0.41
CA ALA A 117 -3.57 -6.14 -1.40
C ALA A 117 -4.64 -6.40 -2.46
N PRO A 118 -4.30 -7.04 -3.59
CA PRO A 118 -5.31 -7.44 -4.56
C PRO A 118 -6.35 -8.37 -3.92
N HIS A 119 -7.62 -8.17 -4.26
CA HIS A 119 -8.70 -9.02 -3.77
C HIS A 119 -8.45 -10.52 -4.08
N TRP A 120 -7.91 -10.82 -5.27
CA TRP A 120 -7.55 -12.20 -5.62
C TRP A 120 -6.48 -12.80 -4.70
N PHE A 121 -5.57 -11.97 -4.17
CA PHE A 121 -4.54 -12.41 -3.22
C PHE A 121 -5.17 -12.75 -1.86
N ALA A 122 -6.09 -11.92 -1.38
CA ALA A 122 -6.86 -12.18 -0.16
C ALA A 122 -7.66 -13.50 -0.27
N MET A 123 -8.35 -13.72 -1.41
CA MET A 123 -9.12 -14.94 -1.67
C MET A 123 -8.27 -16.21 -1.79
N ARG A 124 -6.95 -16.09 -1.91
CA ARG A 124 -6.01 -17.22 -1.95
C ARG A 124 -5.23 -17.40 -0.65
N GLY A 125 -5.78 -16.94 0.46
CA GLY A 125 -5.23 -17.11 1.80
C GLY A 125 -4.29 -15.98 2.25
N SER A 126 -4.25 -14.85 1.50
CA SER A 126 -3.52 -13.64 1.90
C SER A 126 -2.06 -13.94 2.28
N TRP A 127 -1.53 -13.22 3.27
CA TRP A 127 -0.16 -13.36 3.78
C TRP A 127 0.13 -14.70 4.47
N LEU A 128 -0.87 -15.47 4.82
CA LEU A 128 -0.73 -16.75 5.50
C LEU A 128 -0.55 -17.94 4.54
N ALA A 129 -0.87 -17.76 3.26
CA ALA A 129 -0.69 -18.80 2.27
C ALA A 129 0.80 -19.03 1.97
N ALA A 130 1.23 -20.29 1.82
CA ALA A 130 2.61 -20.65 1.55
C ALA A 130 3.26 -19.87 0.38
N PRO A 131 2.57 -19.61 -0.76
CA PRO A 131 3.17 -18.87 -1.89
C PRO A 131 3.06 -17.33 -1.76
N SER A 132 2.62 -16.78 -0.63
CA SER A 132 2.40 -15.33 -0.50
C SER A 132 3.67 -14.51 -0.65
N ALA A 133 4.78 -14.98 -0.07
CA ALA A 133 6.08 -14.30 -0.19
C ALA A 133 6.56 -14.25 -1.64
N ASP A 134 6.45 -15.35 -2.38
CA ASP A 134 6.87 -15.41 -3.79
C ASP A 134 6.00 -14.50 -4.69
N ARG A 135 4.69 -14.47 -4.42
CA ARG A 135 3.75 -13.58 -5.13
C ARG A 135 4.09 -12.11 -4.90
N PHE A 136 4.31 -11.75 -3.64
CA PHE A 136 4.71 -10.38 -3.29
C PHE A 136 6.08 -10.03 -3.89
N ALA A 137 7.05 -10.95 -3.85
CA ALA A 137 8.35 -10.76 -4.46
C ALA A 137 8.25 -10.52 -5.97
N SER A 138 7.40 -11.28 -6.67
CA SER A 138 7.16 -11.10 -8.12
C SER A 138 6.59 -9.73 -8.46
N TYR A 139 5.61 -9.26 -7.67
CA TYR A 139 5.08 -7.90 -7.80
C TYR A 139 6.17 -6.84 -7.53
N CYS A 140 6.92 -6.98 -6.43
CA CYS A 140 8.01 -6.06 -6.10
C CYS A 140 9.06 -6.01 -7.21
N GLU A 141 9.39 -7.15 -7.83
CA GLU A 141 10.32 -7.23 -8.93
C GLU A 141 9.86 -6.42 -10.15
N VAL A 142 8.58 -6.53 -10.52
CA VAL A 142 8.02 -5.77 -11.64
C VAL A 142 8.10 -4.27 -11.39
N VAL A 143 7.67 -3.82 -10.20
CA VAL A 143 7.75 -2.40 -9.81
C VAL A 143 9.20 -1.90 -9.78
N THR A 144 10.11 -2.69 -9.18
CA THR A 144 11.52 -2.32 -9.05
C THR A 144 12.21 -2.26 -10.42
N ARG A 145 11.91 -3.16 -11.33
CA ARG A 145 12.44 -3.13 -12.69
C ARG A 145 11.99 -1.89 -13.46
N ARG A 146 10.80 -1.37 -13.15
CA ARG A 146 10.24 -0.22 -13.86
C ARG A 146 10.91 1.10 -13.47
N PHE A 147 11.09 1.36 -12.17
CA PHE A 147 11.60 2.65 -11.68
C PHE A 147 12.44 2.57 -10.40
N GLY A 148 12.89 1.37 -10.01
CA GLY A 148 13.66 1.16 -8.79
C GLY A 148 15.01 1.88 -8.74
N ASP A 149 15.60 2.13 -9.88
CA ASP A 149 16.85 2.90 -10.05
C ASP A 149 16.72 4.39 -9.73
N ARG A 150 15.48 4.89 -9.69
CA ARG A 150 15.14 6.31 -9.45
C ARG A 150 14.55 6.60 -8.07
N ILE A 151 14.23 5.57 -7.29
CA ILE A 151 13.72 5.77 -5.93
C ILE A 151 14.86 5.99 -4.94
N SER A 152 14.63 6.85 -3.95
CA SER A 152 15.62 7.14 -2.90
C SER A 152 15.62 6.08 -1.80
N HIS A 153 14.44 5.69 -1.36
CA HIS A 153 14.22 4.71 -0.30
C HIS A 153 13.02 3.82 -0.62
N ALA A 154 13.13 2.56 -0.21
CA ALA A 154 12.06 1.58 -0.32
C ALA A 154 11.56 1.16 1.06
N VAL A 155 10.24 1.14 1.24
CA VAL A 155 9.55 0.55 2.39
C VAL A 155 8.80 -0.66 1.86
N THR A 156 9.19 -1.85 2.28
CA THR A 156 8.57 -3.09 1.77
C THR A 156 7.12 -3.23 2.22
N LEU A 157 6.90 -3.12 3.53
CA LEU A 157 5.58 -3.24 4.17
C LEU A 157 5.39 -2.11 5.16
N ASN A 158 4.26 -1.41 5.08
CA ASN A 158 3.89 -0.43 6.09
C ASN A 158 3.32 -1.14 7.31
N GLU A 159 3.87 -0.86 8.48
CA GLU A 159 3.37 -1.33 9.78
C GLU A 159 3.04 -2.84 9.83
N PRO A 160 3.97 -3.74 9.50
CA PRO A 160 3.68 -5.17 9.39
C PRO A 160 3.26 -5.82 10.72
N ASN A 161 3.50 -5.14 11.84
CA ASN A 161 3.07 -5.54 13.19
C ASN A 161 1.63 -5.14 13.52
N LEU A 162 1.01 -4.23 12.77
CA LEU A 162 -0.32 -3.69 13.10
C LEU A 162 -1.43 -4.75 13.11
N PRO A 163 -1.52 -5.70 12.15
CA PRO A 163 -2.52 -6.76 12.22
C PRO A 163 -2.46 -7.56 13.52
N ARG A 164 -1.25 -7.82 14.02
CA ARG A 164 -1.07 -8.50 15.31
C ARG A 164 -1.48 -7.63 16.49
N LEU A 165 -1.18 -6.33 16.43
CA LEU A 165 -1.61 -5.38 17.45
C LEU A 165 -3.14 -5.25 17.49
N LEU A 166 -3.79 -5.17 16.33
CA LEU A 166 -5.24 -5.10 16.21
C LEU A 166 -5.94 -6.35 16.76
N SER A 167 -5.33 -7.52 16.69
CA SER A 167 -5.88 -8.74 17.28
C SER A 167 -5.98 -8.69 18.81
N TRP A 168 -5.22 -7.81 19.47
CA TRP A 168 -5.27 -7.59 20.93
C TRP A 168 -6.33 -6.54 21.30
N LEU A 169 -6.78 -5.73 20.38
CA LEU A 169 -7.89 -4.83 20.61
C LEU A 169 -9.20 -5.65 20.67
N HIS A 170 -10.15 -5.18 21.48
CA HIS A 170 -11.46 -5.80 21.58
C HIS A 170 -12.27 -5.47 20.31
N LEU A 171 -11.93 -6.12 19.21
CA LEU A 171 -12.69 -6.02 17.97
C LEU A 171 -14.08 -6.65 18.14
N PRO A 172 -15.11 -6.14 17.46
CA PRO A 172 -16.43 -6.75 17.43
C PRO A 172 -16.36 -8.24 17.10
N GLY A 173 -17.25 -9.06 17.67
CA GLY A 173 -17.20 -10.52 17.57
C GLY A 173 -17.12 -11.01 16.13
N PHE A 174 -17.88 -10.39 15.23
CA PHE A 174 -17.89 -10.77 13.82
C PHE A 174 -16.55 -10.54 13.10
N VAL A 175 -15.76 -9.55 13.51
CA VAL A 175 -14.39 -9.32 12.95
C VAL A 175 -13.47 -10.45 13.39
N ARG A 176 -13.56 -10.88 14.64
CA ARG A 176 -12.81 -12.03 15.16
C ARG A 176 -13.22 -13.34 14.50
N ASP A 177 -14.49 -13.47 14.19
CA ASP A 177 -15.02 -14.66 13.52
C ASP A 177 -14.61 -14.70 12.04
N LEU A 178 -14.57 -13.54 11.36
CA LEU A 178 -14.07 -13.41 10.01
C LEU A 178 -12.55 -13.72 9.96
N GLU A 179 -11.78 -13.17 10.88
CA GLU A 179 -10.33 -13.44 11.00
C GLU A 179 -10.09 -14.93 11.26
N ARG A 180 -10.85 -15.53 12.18
CA ARG A 180 -10.78 -16.96 12.50
C ARG A 180 -11.15 -17.84 11.31
N ALA A 181 -12.19 -17.49 10.56
CA ALA A 181 -12.59 -18.21 9.36
C ALA A 181 -11.53 -18.11 8.26
N THR A 182 -10.92 -16.93 8.09
CA THR A 182 -9.84 -16.71 7.13
C THR A 182 -8.59 -17.50 7.52
N LEU A 183 -8.24 -17.51 8.81
CA LEU A 183 -7.11 -18.28 9.35
C LEU A 183 -7.33 -19.79 9.21
N ALA A 184 -8.55 -20.27 9.52
CA ALA A 184 -8.91 -21.67 9.38
C ALA A 184 -8.83 -22.14 7.91
N ALA A 185 -9.40 -21.36 6.98
CA ALA A 185 -9.32 -21.66 5.55
C ALA A 185 -7.87 -21.65 5.03
N ALA A 186 -7.05 -20.72 5.50
CA ALA A 186 -5.63 -20.67 5.14
C ALA A 186 -4.84 -21.85 5.70
N SER A 187 -5.12 -22.25 6.96
CA SER A 187 -4.50 -23.42 7.59
C SER A 187 -4.87 -24.71 6.88
N GLU A 188 -6.13 -24.87 6.51
CA GLU A 188 -6.62 -26.00 5.74
C GLU A 188 -5.96 -26.07 4.36
N ALA A 189 -5.89 -24.94 3.65
CA ALA A 189 -5.24 -24.85 2.34
C ALA A 189 -3.72 -25.14 2.40
N ALA A 190 -3.08 -24.82 3.54
CA ALA A 190 -1.65 -25.06 3.78
C ALA A 190 -1.36 -26.46 4.35
N GLY A 191 -2.38 -27.26 4.68
CA GLY A 191 -2.22 -28.58 5.33
C GLY A 191 -1.64 -28.50 6.74
N VAL A 192 -1.76 -27.34 7.41
CA VAL A 192 -1.29 -27.13 8.79
C VAL A 192 -2.47 -27.37 9.73
N PRO A 193 -2.36 -28.24 10.76
CA PRO A 193 -3.42 -28.44 11.75
C PRO A 193 -3.73 -27.12 12.47
N SER A 194 -5.03 -26.83 12.64
CA SER A 194 -5.55 -25.67 13.37
C SER A 194 -5.31 -25.78 14.87
#